data_f06c656af9dd4ee8e9d6d9fdaf67563a
#
_entry.id   f06c656af9dd4ee8e9d6d9fdaf67563a
#
_cell.length_a   1.000
_cell.length_b   1.000
_cell.length_c   1.000
_cell.angle_alpha   90.00
_cell.angle_beta   90.00
_cell.angle_gamma   90.00
#
_symmetry.space_group_name_H-M   'P 1'
#
loop_
_entity.id
_entity.type
_entity.pdbx_description
1 polymer ?
#
loop_
_entity_poly.entity_id
_entity_poly.type
_entity_poly.pdbx_seq_one_letter_code
_entity_poly.pdbx_strand_id
1 'polypeptide(L)'
;MKWENRKQEMQKMNKNILVVLFLLVFAGANAQENLVKLQKSKTDSIKLYLKEALDLMRKRSVNSSKLKWEEIYKNANEAAENAKTIADTYPIIKNTLLKLGDSHSKFFSPKQVEAYLLGYRKTGQQFPVMKSAILEGGYAYVQLPSFASFNFTEWDEYVKTFWHKIAELESKHPKGWMIDLRDNEGGMFAPMYASISPFLNQSNVIGCKDGFGKYIFMNFKNGKFYENNLARYQFKLGGQKVKIGRMPIVILINQGTGSSGEFAAISFVGQKNISFVGTKTTGLTSANQEHKLADGAFLVLTEGNTVDRNKKEYAEVGKGLQPDYPIDNMGLLKSSDDAYLKKAIEVINKKLSTP
;
A
#
# COMPACT_ATOMS: atom_id res chain seq x y z
N MET A 1 15.60 27.36 -30.94
CA MET A 1 14.74 27.52 -29.76
C MET A 1 13.78 26.34 -29.48
N LYS A 2 12.93 25.85 -30.41
CA LYS A 2 12.06 24.67 -30.17
C LYS A 2 12.78 23.33 -30.08
N TRP A 3 13.99 23.19 -30.62
CA TRP A 3 14.78 21.95 -30.61
C TRP A 3 15.59 21.77 -29.32
N GLU A 4 16.06 22.85 -28.74
CA GLU A 4 16.80 22.82 -27.46
C GLU A 4 15.88 22.58 -26.27
N ASN A 5 14.66 23.12 -26.29
CA ASN A 5 13.66 22.83 -25.26
C ASN A 5 13.23 21.34 -25.25
N ARG A 6 13.09 20.71 -26.43
CA ARG A 6 12.83 19.24 -26.51
C ARG A 6 13.99 18.41 -25.99
N LYS A 7 15.25 18.84 -26.23
CA LYS A 7 16.43 18.15 -25.67
C LYS A 7 16.51 18.28 -24.14
N GLN A 8 16.16 19.43 -23.59
CA GLN A 8 16.11 19.63 -22.14
C GLN A 8 14.94 18.88 -21.47
N GLU A 9 13.78 18.78 -22.12
CA GLU A 9 12.67 17.95 -21.63
C GLU A 9 12.99 16.45 -21.71
N MET A 10 13.62 15.98 -22.78
CA MET A 10 14.10 14.60 -22.88
C MET A 10 15.20 14.28 -21.87
N GLN A 11 16.10 15.23 -21.57
CA GLN A 11 17.12 15.05 -20.52
C GLN A 11 16.52 15.08 -19.11
N LYS A 12 15.47 15.90 -18.87
CA LYS A 12 14.72 15.86 -17.59
C LYS A 12 13.89 14.59 -17.46
N MET A 13 13.28 14.12 -18.52
CA MET A 13 12.53 12.85 -18.57
C MET A 13 13.45 11.65 -18.32
N ASN A 14 14.65 11.64 -18.93
CA ASN A 14 15.66 10.60 -18.65
C ASN A 14 16.23 10.67 -17.23
N LYS A 15 16.38 11.86 -16.62
CA LYS A 15 16.80 11.97 -15.20
C LYS A 15 15.72 11.44 -14.25
N ASN A 16 14.44 11.68 -14.54
CA ASN A 16 13.35 11.17 -13.71
C ASN A 16 13.13 9.66 -13.89
N ILE A 17 13.38 9.13 -15.08
CA ILE A 17 13.43 7.68 -15.35
C ILE A 17 14.64 7.05 -14.65
N LEU A 18 15.79 7.75 -14.60
CA LEU A 18 16.97 7.29 -13.85
C LEU A 18 16.73 7.23 -12.34
N VAL A 19 15.95 8.14 -11.75
CA VAL A 19 15.65 8.13 -10.31
C VAL A 19 14.70 6.97 -9.95
N VAL A 20 13.78 6.60 -10.83
CA VAL A 20 12.94 5.39 -10.66
C VAL A 20 13.76 4.11 -10.87
N LEU A 21 14.72 4.11 -11.81
CA LEU A 21 15.72 3.06 -11.98
C LEU A 21 16.72 3.02 -10.81
N PHE A 22 16.99 4.13 -10.10
CA PHE A 22 17.93 4.15 -8.96
C PHE A 22 17.37 3.44 -7.71
N LEU A 23 16.04 3.31 -7.53
CA LEU A 23 15.45 2.44 -6.52
C LEU A 23 15.58 0.94 -6.89
N LEU A 24 15.81 0.65 -8.17
CA LEU A 24 16.14 -0.68 -8.69
C LEU A 24 17.66 -0.94 -8.76
N VAL A 25 18.52 0.09 -8.64
CA VAL A 25 19.96 0.02 -8.91
C VAL A 25 20.82 -0.20 -7.65
N PHE A 26 20.33 0.01 -6.42
CA PHE A 26 21.10 -0.47 -5.25
C PHE A 26 21.12 -2.00 -5.08
N ALA A 27 20.25 -2.73 -5.82
CA ALA A 27 20.45 -4.17 -6.04
C ALA A 27 21.40 -4.47 -7.25
N GLY A 28 21.65 -3.48 -8.11
CA GLY A 28 22.29 -3.69 -9.43
C GLY A 28 23.80 -3.81 -9.44
N ALA A 29 24.53 -3.29 -8.47
CA ALA A 29 25.98 -3.41 -8.45
C ALA A 29 26.45 -4.86 -8.16
N ASN A 30 25.70 -5.61 -7.37
CA ASN A 30 25.99 -7.04 -7.13
C ASN A 30 25.37 -7.98 -8.19
N ALA A 31 24.37 -7.51 -8.96
CA ALA A 31 23.75 -8.30 -10.02
C ALA A 31 24.62 -8.40 -11.27
N GLN A 32 25.40 -7.37 -11.58
CA GLN A 32 26.22 -7.34 -12.78
C GLN A 32 27.45 -8.27 -12.70
N GLU A 33 28.05 -8.41 -11.51
CA GLU A 33 29.10 -9.43 -11.27
C GLU A 33 28.56 -10.86 -11.31
N ASN A 34 27.30 -11.07 -10.92
CA ASN A 34 26.67 -12.39 -10.99
C ASN A 34 26.18 -12.77 -12.39
N LEU A 35 25.88 -11.82 -13.27
CA LEU A 35 25.52 -12.07 -14.67
C LEU A 35 26.68 -12.67 -15.47
N VAL A 36 27.92 -12.32 -15.17
CA VAL A 36 29.12 -12.91 -15.81
C VAL A 36 29.39 -14.36 -15.33
N LYS A 37 28.90 -14.71 -14.13
CA LYS A 37 28.99 -16.11 -13.60
C LYS A 37 27.84 -17.00 -14.07
N LEU A 38 26.79 -16.44 -14.67
CA LEU A 38 25.57 -17.16 -15.11
C LEU A 38 25.69 -17.90 -16.45
N GLN A 39 26.87 -17.99 -17.05
CA GLN A 39 27.15 -18.87 -18.21
C GLN A 39 27.37 -20.36 -17.84
N LYS A 40 27.22 -20.71 -16.56
CA LYS A 40 27.13 -22.09 -16.13
C LYS A 40 25.78 -22.70 -16.50
N SER A 41 25.73 -24.04 -16.57
CA SER A 41 24.62 -24.84 -17.08
C SER A 41 23.21 -24.25 -16.71
N LYS A 42 22.21 -24.45 -17.57
CA LYS A 42 20.83 -24.01 -17.37
C LYS A 42 20.26 -24.44 -16.00
N THR A 43 20.67 -25.61 -15.52
CA THR A 43 20.31 -26.17 -14.21
C THR A 43 20.88 -25.35 -13.06
N ASP A 44 22.13 -24.86 -13.18
CA ASP A 44 22.77 -24.05 -12.14
C ASP A 44 22.08 -22.70 -12.02
N SER A 45 21.62 -22.10 -13.14
CA SER A 45 20.87 -20.85 -13.16
C SER A 45 19.51 -20.97 -12.44
N ILE A 46 18.81 -22.09 -12.63
CA ILE A 46 17.52 -22.37 -11.97
C ILE A 46 17.71 -22.53 -10.45
N LYS A 47 18.72 -23.32 -10.05
CA LYS A 47 19.07 -23.51 -8.64
C LYS A 47 19.53 -22.23 -7.98
N LEU A 48 20.30 -21.39 -8.69
CA LEU A 48 20.74 -20.09 -8.19
C LEU A 48 19.58 -19.12 -7.98
N TYR A 49 18.64 -19.05 -8.92
CA TYR A 49 17.44 -18.25 -8.80
C TYR A 49 16.60 -18.65 -7.57
N LEU A 50 16.36 -19.97 -7.39
CA LEU A 50 15.63 -20.46 -6.22
C LEU A 50 16.36 -20.11 -4.94
N LYS A 51 17.69 -20.31 -4.90
CA LYS A 51 18.53 -19.97 -3.76
C LYS A 51 18.44 -18.48 -3.42
N GLU A 52 18.48 -17.58 -4.41
CA GLU A 52 18.33 -16.13 -4.21
C GLU A 52 17.00 -15.79 -3.51
N ALA A 53 15.89 -16.37 -3.99
CA ALA A 53 14.58 -16.16 -3.38
C ALA A 53 14.54 -16.67 -1.92
N LEU A 54 15.10 -17.83 -1.63
CA LEU A 54 15.19 -18.39 -0.28
C LEU A 54 16.10 -17.57 0.64
N ASP A 55 17.23 -17.08 0.11
CA ASP A 55 18.17 -16.22 0.85
C ASP A 55 17.52 -14.89 1.24
N LEU A 56 16.72 -14.31 0.35
CA LEU A 56 15.92 -13.11 0.65
C LEU A 56 14.94 -13.38 1.78
N MET A 57 14.15 -14.47 1.72
CA MET A 57 13.22 -14.85 2.77
C MET A 57 13.94 -15.04 4.11
N ARG A 58 15.08 -15.77 4.09
CA ARG A 58 15.87 -16.03 5.29
C ARG A 58 16.42 -14.76 5.93
N LYS A 59 16.92 -13.83 5.11
CA LYS A 59 17.59 -12.61 5.58
C LYS A 59 16.62 -11.52 6.00
N ARG A 60 15.46 -11.44 5.32
CA ARG A 60 14.62 -10.25 5.34
C ARG A 60 13.31 -10.42 6.09
N SER A 61 12.71 -11.63 6.03
CA SER A 61 11.43 -11.85 6.70
C SER A 61 11.56 -11.79 8.23
N VAL A 62 10.67 -11.02 8.88
CA VAL A 62 10.54 -10.98 10.35
C VAL A 62 10.17 -12.34 10.94
N ASN A 63 9.63 -13.25 10.13
CA ASN A 63 9.25 -14.60 10.51
C ASN A 63 10.33 -15.66 10.21
N SER A 64 11.49 -15.24 9.73
CA SER A 64 12.59 -16.12 9.32
C SER A 64 13.00 -17.12 10.41
N SER A 65 13.03 -16.70 11.68
CA SER A 65 13.41 -17.54 12.82
C SER A 65 12.45 -18.70 13.10
N LYS A 66 11.23 -18.70 12.52
CA LYS A 66 10.26 -19.78 12.65
C LYS A 66 10.61 -21.04 11.84
N LEU A 67 11.53 -20.91 10.87
CA LEU A 67 11.86 -21.98 9.92
C LEU A 67 13.21 -22.61 10.20
N LYS A 68 13.29 -23.91 9.98
CA LYS A 68 14.55 -24.67 9.93
C LYS A 68 15.14 -24.57 8.52
N TRP A 69 15.96 -23.56 8.28
CA TRP A 69 16.44 -23.22 6.93
C TRP A 69 17.24 -24.32 6.25
N GLU A 70 18.01 -25.11 6.98
CA GLU A 70 18.75 -26.26 6.40
C GLU A 70 17.79 -27.27 5.76
N GLU A 71 16.68 -27.59 6.44
CA GLU A 71 15.64 -28.46 5.90
C GLU A 71 14.92 -27.81 4.72
N ILE A 72 14.63 -26.49 4.78
CA ILE A 72 14.01 -25.74 3.67
C ILE A 72 14.89 -25.80 2.42
N TYR A 73 16.20 -25.52 2.53
CA TYR A 73 17.11 -25.57 1.39
C TYR A 73 17.25 -26.98 0.83
N LYS A 74 17.34 -28.00 1.69
CA LYS A 74 17.40 -29.42 1.26
C LYS A 74 16.15 -29.77 0.44
N ASN A 75 14.97 -29.58 1.00
CA ASN A 75 13.69 -29.93 0.36
C ASN A 75 13.46 -29.11 -0.94
N ALA A 76 13.85 -27.84 -0.95
CA ALA A 76 13.74 -26.99 -2.14
C ALA A 76 14.67 -27.46 -3.26
N ASN A 77 15.91 -27.86 -2.94
CA ASN A 77 16.86 -28.40 -3.93
C ASN A 77 16.37 -29.73 -4.50
N GLU A 78 15.87 -30.65 -3.66
CA GLU A 78 15.28 -31.92 -4.10
C GLU A 78 14.08 -31.68 -5.02
N ALA A 79 13.16 -30.77 -4.66
CA ALA A 79 12.02 -30.41 -5.49
C ALA A 79 12.41 -29.75 -6.82
N ALA A 80 13.56 -29.07 -6.87
CA ALA A 80 14.07 -28.41 -8.08
C ALA A 80 14.92 -29.31 -8.98
N GLU A 81 15.22 -30.57 -8.60
CA GLU A 81 16.06 -31.47 -9.41
C GLU A 81 15.55 -31.68 -10.84
N ASN A 82 14.22 -31.74 -10.99
CA ASN A 82 13.55 -31.93 -12.28
C ASN A 82 13.10 -30.63 -12.94
N ALA A 83 13.41 -29.46 -12.35
CA ALA A 83 13.03 -28.19 -12.91
C ALA A 83 13.77 -27.90 -14.23
N LYS A 84 13.02 -27.56 -15.27
CA LYS A 84 13.52 -27.26 -16.62
C LYS A 84 13.56 -25.75 -16.91
N THR A 85 12.80 -24.97 -16.15
CA THR A 85 12.67 -23.52 -16.27
C THR A 85 12.66 -22.87 -14.89
N ILE A 86 12.93 -21.57 -14.84
CA ILE A 86 12.78 -20.77 -13.61
C ILE A 86 11.33 -20.84 -13.09
N ALA A 87 10.35 -20.84 -13.98
CA ALA A 87 8.93 -20.89 -13.59
C ALA A 87 8.56 -22.18 -12.82
N ASP A 88 9.30 -23.28 -13.02
CA ASP A 88 9.07 -24.52 -12.27
C ASP A 88 9.44 -24.39 -10.79
N THR A 89 10.22 -23.34 -10.42
CA THR A 89 10.54 -23.05 -9.01
C THR A 89 9.48 -22.21 -8.28
N TYR A 90 8.53 -21.58 -8.99
CA TYR A 90 7.52 -20.71 -8.37
C TYR A 90 6.65 -21.41 -7.33
N PRO A 91 6.18 -22.67 -7.54
CA PRO A 91 5.47 -23.41 -6.50
C PRO A 91 6.31 -23.61 -5.24
N ILE A 92 7.63 -23.86 -5.38
CA ILE A 92 8.55 -24.08 -4.26
C ILE A 92 8.69 -22.78 -3.45
N ILE A 93 8.87 -21.64 -4.13
CA ILE A 93 8.93 -20.31 -3.52
C ILE A 93 7.63 -20.01 -2.76
N LYS A 94 6.47 -20.22 -3.40
CA LYS A 94 5.15 -19.99 -2.78
C LYS A 94 4.92 -20.88 -1.56
N ASN A 95 5.31 -22.15 -1.63
CA ASN A 95 5.20 -23.06 -0.48
C ASN A 95 6.11 -22.63 0.69
N THR A 96 7.29 -22.09 0.39
CA THR A 96 8.17 -21.55 1.45
C THR A 96 7.58 -20.30 2.09
N LEU A 97 6.98 -19.41 1.30
CA LEU A 97 6.23 -18.26 1.84
C LEU A 97 5.10 -18.67 2.78
N LEU A 98 4.32 -19.69 2.42
CA LEU A 98 3.27 -20.21 3.29
C LEU A 98 3.83 -20.71 4.64
N LYS A 99 5.00 -21.35 4.62
CA LYS A 99 5.67 -21.84 5.85
C LYS A 99 6.15 -20.70 6.76
N LEU A 100 6.41 -19.49 6.24
CA LEU A 100 6.69 -18.31 7.07
C LEU A 100 5.52 -17.92 7.98
N GLY A 101 4.28 -18.37 7.63
CA GLY A 101 3.11 -18.23 8.49
C GLY A 101 2.59 -16.81 8.58
N ASP A 102 2.91 -15.94 7.62
CA ASP A 102 2.23 -14.68 7.42
C ASP A 102 1.42 -14.72 6.11
N SER A 103 0.21 -14.21 6.13
CA SER A 103 -0.67 -14.14 4.96
C SER A 103 -0.38 -12.93 4.06
N HIS A 104 0.59 -12.11 4.42
CA HIS A 104 0.88 -10.85 3.76
C HIS A 104 2.08 -10.93 2.82
N SER A 105 3.06 -11.82 3.06
CA SER A 105 4.14 -12.12 2.11
C SER A 105 3.59 -12.82 0.86
N LYS A 106 4.02 -12.41 -0.33
CA LYS A 106 3.50 -12.89 -1.62
C LYS A 106 4.60 -13.01 -2.67
N PHE A 107 4.34 -13.85 -3.66
CA PHE A 107 5.13 -13.96 -4.88
C PHE A 107 4.29 -13.58 -6.09
N PHE A 108 4.78 -12.63 -6.89
CA PHE A 108 4.18 -12.21 -8.15
C PHE A 108 5.07 -12.65 -9.30
N SER A 109 4.53 -13.47 -10.21
CA SER A 109 5.23 -13.89 -11.43
C SER A 109 5.49 -12.67 -12.35
N PRO A 110 6.44 -12.76 -13.31
CA PRO A 110 6.72 -11.68 -14.26
C PRO A 110 5.48 -11.18 -14.99
N LYS A 111 4.58 -12.11 -15.39
CA LYS A 111 3.30 -11.77 -16.04
C LYS A 111 2.37 -10.94 -15.13
N GLN A 112 2.31 -11.26 -13.84
CA GLN A 112 1.52 -10.49 -12.88
C GLN A 112 2.14 -9.10 -12.66
N VAL A 113 3.48 -9.02 -12.54
CA VAL A 113 4.19 -7.74 -12.42
C VAL A 113 3.96 -6.87 -13.65
N GLU A 114 4.04 -7.45 -14.85
CA GLU A 114 3.73 -6.73 -16.09
C GLU A 114 2.30 -6.18 -16.10
N ALA A 115 1.31 -6.95 -15.67
CA ALA A 115 -0.06 -6.49 -15.58
C ALA A 115 -0.20 -5.29 -14.62
N TYR A 116 0.47 -5.30 -13.47
CA TYR A 116 0.50 -4.17 -12.53
C TYR A 116 1.18 -2.93 -13.14
N LEU A 117 2.26 -3.12 -13.92
CA LEU A 117 2.96 -2.03 -14.61
C LEU A 117 2.13 -1.41 -15.75
N LEU A 118 1.38 -2.23 -16.47
CA LEU A 118 0.44 -1.77 -17.51
C LEU A 118 -0.73 -0.98 -16.91
N GLY A 119 -1.19 -1.39 -15.73
CA GLY A 119 -2.29 -0.77 -15.01
C GLY A 119 -3.67 -1.20 -15.51
N TYR A 120 -4.69 -0.62 -14.91
CA TYR A 120 -6.10 -0.99 -15.10
C TYR A 120 -6.54 -0.85 -16.58
N ARG A 121 -6.25 0.29 -17.20
CA ARG A 121 -6.77 0.61 -18.52
C ARG A 121 -6.18 -0.28 -19.61
N LYS A 122 -4.86 -0.51 -19.58
CA LYS A 122 -4.19 -1.33 -20.58
C LYS A 122 -4.47 -2.83 -20.41
N THR A 123 -4.83 -3.25 -19.20
CA THR A 123 -5.23 -4.64 -18.94
C THR A 123 -6.73 -4.88 -19.11
N GLY A 124 -7.51 -3.85 -19.46
CA GLY A 124 -8.97 -3.93 -19.60
C GLY A 124 -9.73 -4.03 -18.28
N GLN A 125 -9.05 -3.81 -17.14
CA GLN A 125 -9.68 -3.79 -15.83
C GLN A 125 -10.34 -2.43 -15.58
N GLN A 126 -11.41 -2.44 -14.79
CA GLN A 126 -12.10 -1.21 -14.41
C GLN A 126 -11.24 -0.38 -13.45
N PHE A 127 -10.99 0.88 -13.81
CA PHE A 127 -10.33 1.83 -12.90
C PHE A 127 -11.21 2.07 -11.66
N PRO A 128 -10.65 2.14 -10.44
CA PRO A 128 -11.42 2.29 -9.21
C PRO A 128 -12.33 3.53 -9.23
N VAL A 129 -13.62 3.31 -8.94
CA VAL A 129 -14.62 4.38 -8.89
C VAL A 129 -14.73 4.91 -7.47
N MET A 130 -14.52 6.21 -7.30
CA MET A 130 -14.66 6.92 -6.03
C MET A 130 -16.07 7.49 -5.91
N LYS A 131 -16.85 7.01 -4.95
CA LYS A 131 -18.17 7.56 -4.63
C LYS A 131 -17.99 8.80 -3.74
N SER A 132 -18.83 9.82 -3.95
CA SER A 132 -18.85 11.02 -3.11
C SER A 132 -20.23 11.67 -3.14
N ALA A 133 -20.66 12.21 -2.02
CA ALA A 133 -21.96 12.88 -1.89
C ALA A 133 -21.98 13.84 -0.69
N ILE A 134 -22.86 14.87 -0.74
CA ILE A 134 -23.37 15.50 0.48
C ILE A 134 -24.61 14.70 0.89
N LEU A 135 -24.54 14.12 2.07
CA LEU A 135 -25.64 13.38 2.66
C LEU A 135 -26.66 14.35 3.30
N GLU A 136 -27.88 13.85 3.53
CA GLU A 136 -28.92 14.58 4.27
C GLU A 136 -28.38 15.09 5.60
N GLY A 137 -28.69 16.34 5.94
CA GLY A 137 -28.15 17.02 7.12
C GLY A 137 -26.82 17.75 6.89
N GLY A 138 -26.22 17.68 5.68
CA GLY A 138 -25.03 18.44 5.30
C GLY A 138 -23.70 17.78 5.69
N TYR A 139 -23.58 16.46 5.59
CA TYR A 139 -22.36 15.71 5.86
C TYR A 139 -21.68 15.30 4.55
N ALA A 140 -20.38 15.52 4.45
CA ALA A 140 -19.61 15.08 3.30
C ALA A 140 -19.24 13.60 3.44
N TYR A 141 -19.47 12.84 2.37
CA TYR A 141 -19.09 11.45 2.24
C TYR A 141 -18.15 11.28 1.05
N VAL A 142 -17.05 10.58 1.25
CA VAL A 142 -16.12 10.18 0.16
C VAL A 142 -15.58 8.79 0.41
N GLN A 143 -15.59 7.94 -0.62
CA GLN A 143 -14.99 6.61 -0.60
C GLN A 143 -13.57 6.64 -1.15
N LEU A 144 -12.64 6.01 -0.44
CA LEU A 144 -11.29 5.72 -0.91
C LEU A 144 -11.22 4.22 -1.27
N PRO A 145 -11.35 3.84 -2.54
CA PRO A 145 -11.32 2.42 -2.94
C PRO A 145 -9.91 1.84 -2.95
N SER A 146 -9.80 0.51 -3.02
CA SER A 146 -8.53 -0.20 -3.29
C SER A 146 -7.88 0.29 -4.58
N PHE A 147 -6.54 0.29 -4.62
CA PHE A 147 -5.80 0.72 -5.79
C PHE A 147 -4.52 -0.11 -5.99
N ALA A 148 -4.51 -0.97 -7.01
CA ALA A 148 -3.45 -1.95 -7.26
C ALA A 148 -2.86 -1.77 -8.67
N SER A 149 -2.10 -0.70 -8.88
CA SER A 149 -1.41 -0.42 -10.15
C SER A 149 -0.04 0.20 -9.88
N PHE A 150 0.99 -0.25 -10.61
CA PHE A 150 2.31 0.41 -10.64
C PHE A 150 2.41 1.46 -11.76
N ASN A 151 1.32 1.73 -12.49
CA ASN A 151 1.28 2.76 -13.51
C ASN A 151 1.19 4.15 -12.86
N PHE A 152 2.27 4.91 -12.94
CA PHE A 152 2.36 6.23 -12.30
C PHE A 152 1.38 7.27 -12.86
N THR A 153 0.96 7.14 -14.13
CA THR A 153 -0.10 8.00 -14.68
C THR A 153 -1.43 7.74 -13.98
N GLU A 154 -1.72 6.47 -13.68
CA GLU A 154 -2.91 6.09 -12.91
C GLU A 154 -2.82 6.51 -11.43
N TRP A 155 -1.60 6.58 -10.84
CA TRP A 155 -1.39 7.16 -9.52
C TRP A 155 -1.81 8.63 -9.48
N ASP A 156 -1.32 9.42 -10.45
CA ASP A 156 -1.66 10.84 -10.56
C ASP A 156 -3.17 11.04 -10.74
N GLU A 157 -3.81 10.23 -11.60
CA GLU A 157 -5.25 10.27 -11.85
C GLU A 157 -6.05 9.94 -10.59
N TYR A 158 -5.66 8.88 -9.86
CA TYR A 158 -6.32 8.45 -8.62
C TYR A 158 -6.31 9.58 -7.58
N VAL A 159 -5.16 10.20 -7.33
CA VAL A 159 -5.04 11.30 -6.37
C VAL A 159 -5.79 12.55 -6.82
N LYS A 160 -5.68 12.94 -8.11
CA LYS A 160 -6.42 14.09 -8.66
C LYS A 160 -7.93 13.90 -8.55
N THR A 161 -8.43 12.70 -8.87
CA THR A 161 -9.85 12.39 -8.79
C THR A 161 -10.35 12.52 -7.36
N PHE A 162 -9.63 11.97 -6.38
CA PHE A 162 -10.00 12.09 -4.98
C PHE A 162 -9.98 13.54 -4.51
N TRP A 163 -8.93 14.29 -4.84
CA TRP A 163 -8.79 15.69 -4.45
C TRP A 163 -9.84 16.59 -5.09
N HIS A 164 -10.21 16.31 -6.34
CA HIS A 164 -11.32 17.04 -6.99
C HIS A 164 -12.62 16.84 -6.22
N LYS A 165 -12.96 15.59 -5.89
CA LYS A 165 -14.18 15.26 -5.13
C LYS A 165 -14.21 15.92 -3.74
N ILE A 166 -13.10 15.86 -3.00
CA ILE A 166 -13.09 16.50 -1.67
C ILE A 166 -13.11 18.02 -1.76
N ALA A 167 -12.52 18.64 -2.78
CA ALA A 167 -12.62 20.08 -2.99
C ALA A 167 -14.06 20.51 -3.34
N GLU A 168 -14.75 19.75 -4.18
CA GLU A 168 -16.17 19.96 -4.51
C GLU A 168 -17.06 19.84 -3.27
N LEU A 169 -16.84 18.80 -2.44
CA LEU A 169 -17.58 18.62 -1.20
C LEU A 169 -17.30 19.72 -0.19
N GLU A 170 -16.04 20.15 -0.02
CA GLU A 170 -15.65 21.21 0.91
C GLU A 170 -16.30 22.55 0.54
N SER A 171 -16.47 22.84 -0.77
CA SER A 171 -17.16 24.04 -1.25
C SER A 171 -18.63 24.13 -0.83
N LYS A 172 -19.23 23.02 -0.39
CA LYS A 172 -20.60 22.95 0.15
C LYS A 172 -20.66 23.20 1.66
N HIS A 173 -19.53 23.50 2.29
CA HIS A 173 -19.40 23.77 3.73
C HIS A 173 -20.01 22.67 4.61
N PRO A 174 -19.53 21.41 4.51
CA PRO A 174 -20.11 20.30 5.27
C PRO A 174 -19.90 20.48 6.77
N LYS A 175 -20.80 19.95 7.57
CA LYS A 175 -20.72 19.97 9.05
C LYS A 175 -19.69 18.96 9.59
N GLY A 176 -19.34 17.95 8.81
CA GLY A 176 -18.38 16.89 9.15
C GLY A 176 -18.15 15.98 7.97
N TRP A 177 -17.16 15.10 8.09
CA TRP A 177 -16.69 14.23 7.03
C TRP A 177 -16.85 12.75 7.37
N MET A 178 -17.17 11.96 6.36
CA MET A 178 -17.11 10.51 6.37
C MET A 178 -16.16 10.06 5.28
N ILE A 179 -15.05 9.41 5.67
CA ILE A 179 -14.10 8.78 4.75
C ILE A 179 -14.35 7.28 4.81
N ASP A 180 -14.82 6.72 3.71
CA ASP A 180 -15.19 5.32 3.64
C ASP A 180 -14.04 4.47 3.12
N LEU A 181 -13.51 3.62 4.00
CA LEU A 181 -12.47 2.64 3.73
C LEU A 181 -13.03 1.20 3.72
N ARG A 182 -14.35 1.02 3.81
CA ARG A 182 -14.96 -0.31 3.75
C ARG A 182 -14.60 -0.97 2.41
N ASP A 183 -14.28 -2.25 2.47
CA ASP A 183 -13.89 -3.08 1.31
C ASP A 183 -12.66 -2.55 0.55
N ASN A 184 -11.86 -1.68 1.18
CA ASN A 184 -10.57 -1.29 0.67
C ASN A 184 -9.52 -2.33 1.09
N GLU A 185 -9.33 -3.34 0.25
CA GLU A 185 -8.37 -4.44 0.47
C GLU A 185 -6.89 -4.00 0.37
N GLY A 186 -6.64 -2.72 0.07
CA GLY A 186 -5.31 -2.16 -0.04
C GLY A 186 -4.80 -2.00 -1.47
N GLY A 187 -3.52 -2.28 -1.68
CA GLY A 187 -2.78 -2.05 -2.91
C GLY A 187 -1.66 -1.05 -2.71
N MET A 188 -1.53 -0.04 -3.57
CA MET A 188 -0.44 0.94 -3.52
C MET A 188 -0.71 2.02 -2.47
N PHE A 189 0.11 2.04 -1.43
CA PHE A 189 -0.09 2.97 -0.31
C PHE A 189 0.21 4.44 -0.67
N ALA A 190 1.24 4.72 -1.46
CA ALA A 190 1.64 6.09 -1.78
C ALA A 190 0.50 6.95 -2.39
N PRO A 191 -0.27 6.49 -3.42
CA PRO A 191 -1.40 7.24 -3.93
C PRO A 191 -2.57 7.33 -2.94
N MET A 192 -2.83 6.29 -2.12
CA MET A 192 -3.84 6.35 -1.06
C MET A 192 -3.47 7.40 0.00
N TYR A 193 -2.21 7.39 0.46
CA TYR A 193 -1.72 8.36 1.44
C TYR A 193 -1.76 9.80 0.91
N ALA A 194 -1.32 10.01 -0.35
CA ALA A 194 -1.43 11.31 -1.00
C ALA A 194 -2.89 11.80 -1.07
N SER A 195 -3.83 10.89 -1.38
CA SER A 195 -5.27 11.20 -1.43
C SER A 195 -5.80 11.71 -0.09
N ILE A 196 -5.49 11.03 1.01
CA ILE A 196 -6.00 11.39 2.35
C ILE A 196 -5.19 12.50 3.03
N SER A 197 -4.03 12.89 2.48
CA SER A 197 -3.12 13.85 3.11
C SER A 197 -3.77 15.19 3.50
N PRO A 198 -4.80 15.74 2.77
CA PRO A 198 -5.46 16.97 3.17
C PRO A 198 -6.22 16.88 4.51
N PHE A 199 -6.56 15.69 4.96
CA PHE A 199 -7.27 15.45 6.22
C PHE A 199 -6.34 15.23 7.41
N LEU A 200 -5.04 15.02 7.17
CA LEU A 200 -4.05 14.74 8.21
C LEU A 200 -3.57 16.04 8.88
N ASN A 201 -3.47 16.02 10.19
CA ASN A 201 -3.16 17.20 10.99
C ASN A 201 -1.66 17.46 11.22
N GLN A 202 -0.81 16.48 10.88
CA GLN A 202 0.65 16.56 11.05
C GLN A 202 1.38 15.59 10.10
N SER A 203 2.70 15.69 10.04
CA SER A 203 3.59 14.70 9.42
C SER A 203 3.87 13.50 10.34
N ASN A 204 4.50 12.46 9.81
CA ASN A 204 4.90 11.25 10.55
C ASN A 204 3.74 10.56 11.28
N VAL A 205 2.57 10.54 10.66
CA VAL A 205 1.37 9.92 11.24
C VAL A 205 1.36 8.40 11.10
N ILE A 206 2.13 7.86 10.16
CA ILE A 206 2.30 6.43 9.91
C ILE A 206 3.72 6.13 9.45
N GLY A 207 4.20 4.98 9.81
CA GLY A 207 5.51 4.48 9.43
C GLY A 207 5.60 2.98 9.58
N CYS A 208 6.81 2.46 9.46
CA CYS A 208 7.13 1.09 9.83
C CYS A 208 8.37 1.06 10.73
N LYS A 209 8.44 0.02 11.56
CA LYS A 209 9.64 -0.38 12.28
C LYS A 209 10.12 -1.68 11.66
N ASP A 210 11.32 -1.65 11.07
CA ASP A 210 11.92 -2.82 10.43
C ASP A 210 12.42 -3.86 11.46
N GLY A 211 12.86 -5.02 10.96
CA GLY A 211 13.39 -6.10 11.78
C GLY A 211 14.67 -5.74 12.57
N PHE A 212 15.30 -4.60 12.25
CA PHE A 212 16.46 -4.05 12.95
C PHE A 212 16.11 -2.95 13.95
N GLY A 213 14.82 -2.65 14.13
CA GLY A 213 14.33 -1.63 15.05
C GLY A 213 14.35 -0.19 14.50
N LYS A 214 14.67 0.01 13.21
CA LYS A 214 14.71 1.32 12.57
C LYS A 214 13.30 1.75 12.15
N TYR A 215 12.97 3.02 12.42
CA TYR A 215 11.71 3.63 12.02
C TYR A 215 11.84 4.33 10.66
N ILE A 216 10.86 4.09 9.79
CA ILE A 216 10.70 4.74 8.48
C ILE A 216 9.30 5.33 8.44
N PHE A 217 9.17 6.66 8.48
CA PHE A 217 7.88 7.35 8.43
C PHE A 217 7.56 7.81 7.00
N MET A 218 6.29 7.66 6.62
CA MET A 218 5.75 8.14 5.36
C MET A 218 5.21 9.54 5.53
N ASN A 219 5.45 10.38 4.51
CA ASN A 219 4.99 11.76 4.49
C ASN A 219 4.58 12.21 3.09
N PHE A 220 3.72 13.22 3.04
CA PHE A 220 3.35 13.89 1.79
C PHE A 220 3.47 15.41 1.97
N LYS A 221 4.28 16.04 1.10
CA LYS A 221 4.49 17.50 1.13
C LYS A 221 4.78 18.02 -0.26
N ASN A 222 4.14 19.12 -0.65
CA ASN A 222 4.36 19.79 -1.95
C ASN A 222 4.23 18.83 -3.15
N GLY A 223 3.23 17.94 -3.12
CA GLY A 223 2.99 16.97 -4.17
C GLY A 223 3.98 15.80 -4.20
N LYS A 224 4.85 15.65 -3.21
CA LYS A 224 5.82 14.56 -3.11
C LYS A 224 5.48 13.62 -1.97
N PHE A 225 5.57 12.32 -2.25
CA PHE A 225 5.57 11.27 -1.23
C PHE A 225 7.00 10.98 -0.78
N TYR A 226 7.19 10.88 0.53
CA TYR A 226 8.48 10.65 1.16
C TYR A 226 8.44 9.41 2.06
N GLU A 227 9.58 8.72 2.13
CA GLU A 227 9.94 7.83 3.23
C GLU A 227 11.07 8.51 4.01
N ASN A 228 10.81 8.89 5.26
CA ASN A 228 11.63 9.84 6.01
C ASN A 228 11.90 11.11 5.16
N ASN A 229 13.18 11.39 4.86
CA ASN A 229 13.59 12.54 4.06
C ASN A 229 13.81 12.23 2.57
N LEU A 230 13.63 10.97 2.16
CA LEU A 230 13.84 10.55 0.77
C LEU A 230 12.53 10.67 -0.02
N ALA A 231 12.51 11.55 -1.02
CA ALA A 231 11.40 11.65 -1.95
C ALA A 231 11.34 10.38 -2.83
N ARG A 232 10.20 9.67 -2.78
CA ARG A 232 9.96 8.45 -3.54
C ARG A 232 9.22 8.70 -4.83
N TYR A 233 8.24 9.61 -4.78
CA TYR A 233 7.44 9.95 -5.96
C TYR A 233 6.97 11.40 -5.93
N GLN A 234 6.94 12.04 -7.12
CA GLN A 234 6.38 13.37 -7.35
C GLN A 234 5.07 13.24 -8.13
N PHE A 235 3.95 13.49 -7.46
CA PHE A 235 2.64 13.52 -8.10
C PHE A 235 2.45 14.75 -8.98
N LYS A 236 1.86 14.57 -10.16
CA LYS A 236 1.55 15.64 -11.12
C LYS A 236 0.16 16.19 -10.86
N LEU A 237 -0.03 16.95 -9.79
CA LEU A 237 -1.34 17.42 -9.32
C LEU A 237 -1.80 18.75 -9.95
N GLY A 238 -1.07 19.30 -10.92
CA GLY A 238 -1.47 20.53 -11.63
C GLY A 238 -1.59 21.77 -10.75
N GLY A 239 -0.89 21.82 -9.62
CA GLY A 239 -0.98 22.93 -8.66
C GLY A 239 -2.22 22.88 -7.76
N GLN A 240 -3.08 21.89 -7.91
CA GLN A 240 -4.27 21.71 -7.06
C GLN A 240 -3.85 21.62 -5.59
N LYS A 241 -4.51 22.40 -4.75
CA LYS A 241 -4.37 22.37 -3.28
C LYS A 241 -5.77 22.22 -2.69
N VAL A 242 -5.91 21.32 -1.74
CA VAL A 242 -7.15 21.13 -0.99
C VAL A 242 -6.84 21.41 0.47
N LYS A 243 -7.67 22.22 1.10
CA LYS A 243 -7.61 22.51 2.53
C LYS A 243 -8.95 22.13 3.14
N ILE A 244 -8.91 21.21 4.08
CA ILE A 244 -10.08 20.74 4.81
C ILE A 244 -10.17 21.47 6.14
N GLY A 245 -11.38 21.90 6.52
CA GLY A 245 -11.65 22.54 7.82
C GLY A 245 -11.44 21.57 9.00
N ARG A 246 -11.35 22.12 10.21
CA ARG A 246 -11.21 21.34 11.45
C ARG A 246 -12.57 20.81 11.93
N MET A 247 -13.22 20.00 11.11
CA MET A 247 -14.51 19.40 11.44
C MET A 247 -14.34 17.98 11.98
N PRO A 248 -15.35 17.41 12.64
CA PRO A 248 -15.37 16.00 12.97
C PRO A 248 -15.25 15.14 11.70
N ILE A 249 -14.43 14.10 11.77
CA ILE A 249 -14.21 13.15 10.69
C ILE A 249 -14.49 11.75 11.23
N VAL A 250 -15.33 11.00 10.54
CA VAL A 250 -15.56 9.57 10.80
C VAL A 250 -14.90 8.75 9.70
N ILE A 251 -14.11 7.77 10.10
CA ILE A 251 -13.52 6.77 9.22
C ILE A 251 -14.37 5.50 9.30
N LEU A 252 -14.95 5.07 8.18
CA LEU A 252 -15.72 3.85 8.10
C LEU A 252 -14.78 2.69 7.75
N ILE A 253 -14.79 1.64 8.56
CA ILE A 253 -13.94 0.45 8.40
C ILE A 253 -14.77 -0.83 8.54
N ASN A 254 -14.33 -1.88 7.85
CA ASN A 254 -14.93 -3.21 7.99
C ASN A 254 -13.89 -4.33 7.78
N GLN A 255 -14.34 -5.59 7.81
CA GLN A 255 -13.46 -6.75 7.59
C GLN A 255 -12.80 -6.78 6.19
N GLY A 256 -13.35 -6.08 5.20
CA GLY A 256 -12.74 -5.89 3.88
C GLY A 256 -11.68 -4.79 3.84
N THR A 257 -11.51 -3.99 4.92
CA THR A 257 -10.43 -3.02 5.02
C THR A 257 -9.13 -3.76 5.35
N GLY A 258 -8.18 -3.81 4.41
CA GLY A 258 -6.94 -4.60 4.56
C GLY A 258 -5.69 -3.89 4.02
N SER A 259 -4.52 -4.31 4.48
CA SER A 259 -3.21 -3.87 3.96
C SER A 259 -3.10 -2.34 3.87
N SER A 260 -2.83 -1.76 2.70
CA SER A 260 -2.75 -0.29 2.52
C SER A 260 -4.05 0.44 2.86
N GLY A 261 -5.22 -0.23 2.84
CA GLY A 261 -6.48 0.29 3.37
C GLY A 261 -6.42 0.46 4.90
N GLU A 262 -5.82 -0.49 5.61
CA GLU A 262 -5.56 -0.36 7.05
C GLU A 262 -4.51 0.71 7.34
N PHE A 263 -3.46 0.84 6.50
CA PHE A 263 -2.46 1.89 6.66
C PHE A 263 -3.10 3.28 6.50
N ALA A 264 -4.03 3.43 5.55
CA ALA A 264 -4.81 4.66 5.41
C ALA A 264 -5.64 4.94 6.69
N ALA A 265 -6.28 3.93 7.26
CA ALA A 265 -7.01 4.06 8.53
C ALA A 265 -6.06 4.40 9.70
N ILE A 266 -4.93 3.68 9.85
CA ILE A 266 -3.94 3.92 10.91
C ILE A 266 -3.36 5.34 10.85
N SER A 267 -3.25 5.93 9.65
CA SER A 267 -2.78 7.32 9.48
C SER A 267 -3.62 8.34 10.27
N PHE A 268 -4.87 8.02 10.58
CA PHE A 268 -5.76 8.87 11.37
C PHE A 268 -5.74 8.59 12.88
N VAL A 269 -5.19 7.47 13.31
CA VAL A 269 -5.14 7.10 14.75
C VAL A 269 -4.44 8.18 15.56
N GLY A 270 -5.06 8.57 16.69
CA GLY A 270 -4.53 9.59 17.59
C GLY A 270 -4.78 11.04 17.16
N GLN A 271 -5.49 11.29 16.05
CA GLN A 271 -5.96 12.63 15.68
C GLN A 271 -7.30 12.95 16.39
N LYS A 272 -7.36 14.05 17.14
CA LYS A 272 -8.47 14.35 18.08
C LYS A 272 -9.85 14.42 17.45
N ASN A 273 -9.98 14.93 16.21
CA ASN A 273 -11.28 15.08 15.54
C ASN A 273 -11.74 13.82 14.81
N ILE A 274 -11.01 12.71 14.91
CA ILE A 274 -11.31 11.42 14.26
C ILE A 274 -12.17 10.54 15.17
N SER A 275 -13.01 9.70 14.56
CA SER A 275 -13.63 8.52 15.15
C SER A 275 -13.72 7.40 14.12
N PHE A 276 -13.56 6.16 14.55
CA PHE A 276 -13.72 4.98 13.72
C PHE A 276 -15.07 4.34 13.97
N VAL A 277 -15.82 4.07 12.90
CA VAL A 277 -17.15 3.43 12.95
C VAL A 277 -17.13 2.18 12.08
N GLY A 278 -17.68 1.08 12.56
CA GLY A 278 -17.84 -0.11 11.77
C GLY A 278 -17.51 -1.42 12.45
N THR A 279 -16.78 -2.28 11.77
CA THR A 279 -16.30 -3.55 12.31
C THR A 279 -14.77 -3.63 12.24
N LYS A 280 -14.19 -4.62 12.92
CA LYS A 280 -12.76 -4.90 12.90
C LYS A 280 -12.24 -5.03 11.46
N THR A 281 -11.05 -4.50 11.17
CA THR A 281 -10.39 -4.65 9.87
C THR A 281 -9.75 -6.04 9.70
N THR A 282 -9.23 -6.35 8.52
CA THR A 282 -8.64 -7.66 8.17
C THR A 282 -7.49 -8.05 9.10
N GLY A 283 -6.61 -7.12 9.45
CA GLY A 283 -5.40 -7.39 10.24
C GLY A 283 -4.17 -7.71 9.42
N LEU A 284 -4.08 -7.21 8.18
CA LEU A 284 -2.89 -7.26 7.34
C LEU A 284 -2.06 -5.98 7.54
N THR A 285 -1.63 -5.76 8.77
CA THR A 285 -0.97 -4.53 9.22
C THR A 285 0.56 -4.61 9.23
N SER A 286 1.15 -5.70 8.74
CA SER A 286 2.60 -5.83 8.61
C SER A 286 3.16 -4.96 7.48
N ALA A 287 4.39 -4.45 7.66
CA ALA A 287 5.09 -3.66 6.65
C ALA A 287 5.83 -4.59 5.68
N ASN A 288 5.46 -4.51 4.42
CA ASN A 288 6.03 -5.30 3.34
C ASN A 288 7.05 -4.53 2.54
N GLN A 289 8.07 -5.25 2.02
CA GLN A 289 9.04 -4.76 1.05
C GLN A 289 9.03 -5.64 -0.20
N GLU A 290 9.22 -5.01 -1.36
CA GLU A 290 9.24 -5.66 -2.66
C GLU A 290 10.68 -5.91 -3.10
N HIS A 291 11.00 -7.15 -3.48
CA HIS A 291 12.28 -7.56 -4.03
C HIS A 291 12.09 -8.07 -5.44
N LYS A 292 12.70 -7.38 -6.41
CA LYS A 292 12.72 -7.85 -7.80
C LYS A 292 13.71 -9.00 -7.94
N LEU A 293 13.24 -10.11 -8.50
CA LEU A 293 14.06 -11.26 -8.85
C LEU A 293 14.60 -11.15 -10.28
N ALA A 294 15.60 -11.99 -10.61
CA ALA A 294 16.34 -11.92 -11.87
C ALA A 294 15.49 -12.08 -13.13
N ASP A 295 14.36 -12.80 -13.05
CA ASP A 295 13.42 -13.02 -14.16
C ASP A 295 12.34 -11.94 -14.29
N GLY A 296 12.32 -10.95 -13.38
CA GLY A 296 11.33 -9.90 -13.31
C GLY A 296 10.15 -10.20 -12.40
N ALA A 297 10.11 -11.36 -11.72
CA ALA A 297 9.17 -11.62 -10.64
C ALA A 297 9.42 -10.69 -9.45
N PHE A 298 8.40 -10.52 -8.59
CA PHE A 298 8.54 -9.82 -7.31
C PHE A 298 8.27 -10.77 -6.15
N LEU A 299 9.19 -10.76 -5.20
CA LEU A 299 9.02 -11.37 -3.89
C LEU A 299 8.69 -10.25 -2.90
N VAL A 300 7.48 -10.26 -2.39
CA VAL A 300 7.00 -9.30 -1.39
C VAL A 300 7.10 -9.96 -0.02
N LEU A 301 7.90 -9.38 0.88
CA LEU A 301 8.17 -9.95 2.20
C LEU A 301 7.72 -9.03 3.32
N THR A 302 7.16 -9.60 4.35
CA THR A 302 6.94 -8.90 5.64
C THR A 302 8.29 -8.71 6.33
N GLU A 303 8.77 -7.45 6.35
CA GLU A 303 10.07 -7.06 6.90
C GLU A 303 9.97 -6.18 8.15
N GLY A 304 8.77 -5.84 8.57
CA GLY A 304 8.55 -5.00 9.73
C GLY A 304 7.09 -4.90 10.14
N ASN A 305 6.85 -4.05 11.13
CA ASN A 305 5.52 -3.75 11.65
C ASN A 305 5.14 -2.32 11.32
N THR A 306 3.90 -2.10 10.92
CA THR A 306 3.37 -0.73 10.81
C THR A 306 3.31 -0.09 12.19
N VAL A 307 3.62 1.21 12.24
CA VAL A 307 3.54 2.02 13.45
C VAL A 307 2.71 3.28 13.20
N ASP A 308 1.94 3.70 14.20
CA ASP A 308 1.25 4.99 14.17
C ASP A 308 2.17 6.15 14.63
N ARG A 309 1.61 7.36 14.70
CA ARG A 309 2.28 8.59 15.16
C ARG A 309 2.87 8.52 16.56
N ASN A 310 2.36 7.62 17.41
CA ASN A 310 2.82 7.37 18.78
C ASN A 310 3.81 6.21 18.85
N LYS A 311 4.22 5.65 17.69
CA LYS A 311 5.08 4.47 17.55
C LYS A 311 4.46 3.20 18.14
N LYS A 312 3.14 3.15 18.29
CA LYS A 312 2.42 1.91 18.61
C LYS A 312 2.55 0.98 17.41
N GLU A 313 3.04 -0.24 17.66
CA GLU A 313 3.21 -1.27 16.63
C GLU A 313 1.91 -2.05 16.40
N TYR A 314 1.66 -2.37 15.13
CA TYR A 314 0.56 -3.22 14.67
C TYR A 314 1.15 -4.53 14.14
N ALA A 315 1.68 -5.35 15.08
CA ALA A 315 2.45 -6.55 14.75
C ALA A 315 1.61 -7.84 14.65
N GLU A 316 0.44 -7.87 15.31
CA GLU A 316 -0.37 -9.07 15.41
C GLU A 316 -1.24 -9.26 14.15
N VAL A 317 -0.83 -10.20 13.27
CA VAL A 317 -1.60 -10.58 12.09
C VAL A 317 -3.00 -11.06 12.49
N GLY A 318 -4.04 -10.54 11.78
CA GLY A 318 -5.44 -10.86 12.04
C GLY A 318 -6.08 -10.07 13.19
N LYS A 319 -5.31 -9.29 13.99
CA LYS A 319 -5.88 -8.43 15.03
C LYS A 319 -6.64 -7.25 14.47
N GLY A 320 -6.06 -6.58 13.46
CA GLY A 320 -6.63 -5.43 12.80
C GLY A 320 -6.88 -4.21 13.68
N LEU A 321 -7.50 -3.20 13.08
CA LEU A 321 -7.94 -2.00 13.76
C LEU A 321 -9.36 -2.21 14.28
N GLN A 322 -9.62 -1.85 15.54
CA GLN A 322 -10.95 -1.91 16.13
C GLN A 322 -11.62 -0.53 15.96
N PRO A 323 -12.93 -0.47 15.65
CA PRO A 323 -13.66 0.78 15.63
C PRO A 323 -13.92 1.31 17.05
N ASP A 324 -13.99 2.64 17.20
CA ASP A 324 -14.44 3.28 18.45
C ASP A 324 -15.93 3.05 18.70
N TYR A 325 -16.70 2.97 17.59
CA TYR A 325 -18.14 2.75 17.59
C TYR A 325 -18.45 1.51 16.74
N PRO A 326 -18.51 0.32 17.34
CA PRO A 326 -18.80 -0.90 16.62
C PRO A 326 -20.23 -0.94 16.08
N ILE A 327 -20.41 -1.63 14.95
CA ILE A 327 -21.71 -1.94 14.35
C ILE A 327 -21.90 -3.44 14.39
N ASP A 328 -23.04 -3.90 14.89
CA ASP A 328 -23.41 -5.30 14.89
C ASP A 328 -23.63 -5.81 13.46
N ASN A 329 -22.96 -6.90 13.11
CA ASN A 329 -23.10 -7.56 11.79
C ASN A 329 -24.56 -7.97 11.49
N MET A 330 -25.39 -8.20 12.51
CA MET A 330 -26.80 -8.55 12.36
C MET A 330 -27.65 -7.41 11.79
N GLY A 331 -27.25 -6.14 11.98
CA GLY A 331 -27.91 -4.98 11.41
C GLY A 331 -27.64 -4.78 9.91
N LEU A 332 -26.55 -5.33 9.38
CA LEU A 332 -26.13 -5.16 7.99
C LEU A 332 -26.98 -5.97 7.00
N LEU A 333 -27.64 -7.05 7.46
CA LEU A 333 -28.38 -7.98 6.59
C LEU A 333 -29.87 -7.62 6.39
N LYS A 334 -30.38 -6.59 7.10
CA LYS A 334 -31.83 -6.37 7.17
C LYS A 334 -32.33 -4.99 6.74
N SER A 335 -31.48 -4.02 6.38
CA SER A 335 -31.98 -2.70 6.00
C SER A 335 -31.41 -2.20 4.68
N SER A 336 -32.25 -1.62 3.84
CA SER A 336 -31.88 -0.82 2.67
C SER A 336 -31.10 0.45 3.04
N ASP A 337 -31.02 0.77 4.32
CA ASP A 337 -30.34 1.93 4.89
C ASP A 337 -28.99 1.53 5.45
N ASP A 338 -27.94 2.23 5.03
CA ASP A 338 -26.57 2.00 5.47
C ASP A 338 -26.39 2.34 6.97
N ALA A 339 -26.37 1.29 7.81
CA ALA A 339 -26.20 1.44 9.26
C ALA A 339 -24.91 2.15 9.66
N TYR A 340 -23.84 2.02 8.83
CA TYR A 340 -22.59 2.74 9.04
C TYR A 340 -22.78 4.24 8.89
N LEU A 341 -23.51 4.69 7.85
CA LEU A 341 -23.75 6.11 7.62
C LEU A 341 -24.61 6.70 8.72
N LYS A 342 -25.67 6.00 9.16
CA LYS A 342 -26.50 6.43 10.29
C LYS A 342 -25.65 6.61 11.54
N LYS A 343 -24.83 5.61 11.88
CA LYS A 343 -23.95 5.69 13.06
C LYS A 343 -22.92 6.80 12.96
N ALA A 344 -22.35 7.01 11.76
CA ALA A 344 -21.41 8.09 11.52
C ALA A 344 -22.05 9.47 11.73
N ILE A 345 -23.28 9.69 11.28
CA ILE A 345 -24.03 10.92 11.51
C ILE A 345 -24.24 11.17 13.02
N GLU A 346 -24.65 10.13 13.77
CA GLU A 346 -24.81 10.23 15.24
C GLU A 346 -23.49 10.65 15.91
N VAL A 347 -22.36 10.04 15.52
CA VAL A 347 -21.03 10.33 16.07
C VAL A 347 -20.59 11.75 15.74
N ILE A 348 -20.81 12.23 14.50
CA ILE A 348 -20.48 13.60 14.11
C ILE A 348 -21.32 14.58 14.94
N ASN A 349 -22.62 14.37 15.04
CA ASN A 349 -23.52 15.25 15.81
C ASN A 349 -23.13 15.32 17.28
N LYS A 350 -22.79 14.19 17.89
CA LYS A 350 -22.29 14.15 19.27
C LYS A 350 -21.03 15.00 19.43
N LYS A 351 -20.08 14.94 18.49
CA LYS A 351 -18.87 15.78 18.53
C LYS A 351 -19.13 17.26 18.30
N LEU A 352 -20.12 17.61 17.49
CA LEU A 352 -20.51 19.01 17.26
C LEU A 352 -21.23 19.62 18.46
N SER A 353 -21.92 18.81 19.28
CA SER A 353 -22.62 19.25 20.48
C SER A 353 -21.75 19.29 21.74
N THR A 354 -20.52 18.77 21.66
CA THR A 354 -19.57 18.82 22.80
C THR A 354 -18.66 20.03 22.61
N PRO A 355 -18.67 21.00 23.57
CA PRO A 355 -17.88 22.23 23.47
C PRO A 355 -16.37 22.01 23.45
#